data_96fcd372ebc20d2f86060e1e9eb9a096
#
_entry.id   96fcd372ebc20d2f86060e1e9eb9a096
#
_cell.length_a   1.000
_cell.length_b   1.000
_cell.length_c   1.000
_cell.angle_alpha   90.00
_cell.angle_beta   90.00
_cell.angle_gamma   90.00
#
_symmetry.space_group_name_H-M   'P 1'
#
loop_
_entity.id
_entity.type
_entity.pdbx_description
1 polymer ?
#
loop_
_entity_poly.entity_id
_entity_poly.type
_entity_poly.pdbx_seq_one_letter_code
_entity_poly.pdbx_strand_id
1 'polypeptide(L)'
;MRKKAIVTGASRGIGRGIIRELAAAGYDIAFSYRTREDEAKEAAEEIRNMGSFAWYAKADMAQAGEGEKFFDQAVRELGGLDLLVNNAGVTVFQSILDLEMEETQKMLNLDLLNYLVLSSKAARYMKAHEVKGCIINITSSRAERAYPGDCVY
;
A
#
# COMPACT_ATOMS: atom_id res chain seq x y z
N MET A 1 -14.34 5.89 18.84
CA MET A 1 -14.23 6.03 17.36
C MET A 1 -13.31 4.95 16.85
N ARG A 2 -13.61 4.26 15.72
CA ARG A 2 -12.70 3.24 15.14
C ARG A 2 -11.49 3.93 14.54
N LYS A 3 -10.31 3.30 14.66
CA LYS A 3 -9.09 3.76 14.00
C LYS A 3 -9.18 3.52 12.50
N LYS A 4 -8.40 4.23 11.71
CA LYS A 4 -8.49 4.31 10.26
C LYS A 4 -7.17 3.94 9.63
N ALA A 5 -7.18 2.95 8.72
CA ALA A 5 -5.99 2.44 8.07
C ALA A 5 -6.09 2.54 6.54
N ILE A 6 -4.99 2.96 5.91
CA ILE A 6 -4.79 2.88 4.47
C ILE A 6 -3.73 1.81 4.19
N VAL A 7 -4.03 0.88 3.28
CA VAL A 7 -3.12 -0.20 2.88
C VAL A 7 -3.00 -0.25 1.37
N THR A 8 -1.80 -0.14 0.83
CA THR A 8 -1.59 -0.24 -0.62
C THR A 8 -1.46 -1.70 -1.07
N GLY A 9 -2.10 -2.06 -2.22
CA GLY A 9 -1.95 -3.38 -2.82
C GLY A 9 -2.57 -4.53 -2.00
N ALA A 10 -3.78 -4.35 -1.44
CA ALA A 10 -4.32 -5.29 -0.47
C ALA A 10 -5.48 -6.19 -0.99
N SER A 11 -5.68 -6.30 -2.31
CA SER A 11 -6.68 -7.23 -2.86
C SER A 11 -6.31 -8.71 -2.62
N ARG A 12 -5.03 -9.03 -2.43
CA ARG A 12 -4.54 -10.41 -2.27
C ARG A 12 -3.25 -10.48 -1.44
N GLY A 13 -2.78 -11.72 -1.22
CA GLY A 13 -1.47 -11.99 -0.62
C GLY A 13 -1.30 -11.37 0.77
N ILE A 14 -0.10 -10.83 1.03
CA ILE A 14 0.27 -10.22 2.31
C ILE A 14 -0.67 -9.06 2.65
N GLY A 15 -0.96 -8.19 1.68
CA GLY A 15 -1.85 -7.04 1.90
C GLY A 15 -3.26 -7.46 2.33
N ARG A 16 -3.85 -8.52 1.74
CA ARG A 16 -5.16 -9.05 2.17
C ARG A 16 -5.11 -9.60 3.60
N GLY A 17 -4.02 -10.28 3.96
CA GLY A 17 -3.80 -10.70 5.35
C GLY A 17 -3.74 -9.50 6.31
N ILE A 18 -3.01 -8.46 5.94
CA ILE A 18 -2.89 -7.24 6.75
C ILE A 18 -4.26 -6.58 6.98
N ILE A 19 -5.07 -6.38 5.95
CA ILE A 19 -6.39 -5.74 6.12
C ILE A 19 -7.34 -6.57 6.98
N ARG A 20 -7.26 -7.91 6.92
CA ARG A 20 -8.04 -8.81 7.81
C ARG A 20 -7.66 -8.60 9.27
N GLU A 21 -6.37 -8.65 9.59
CA GLU A 21 -5.88 -8.45 10.96
C GLU A 21 -6.22 -7.05 11.49
N LEU A 22 -6.12 -6.02 10.65
CA LEU A 22 -6.52 -4.67 11.02
C LEU A 22 -8.03 -4.55 11.28
N ALA A 23 -8.87 -5.22 10.47
CA ALA A 23 -10.32 -5.25 10.71
C ALA A 23 -10.64 -5.95 12.02
N ALA A 24 -10.00 -7.10 12.32
CA ALA A 24 -10.13 -7.80 13.59
C ALA A 24 -9.69 -6.93 14.78
N ALA A 25 -8.67 -6.08 14.58
CA ALA A 25 -8.21 -5.09 15.56
C ALA A 25 -9.10 -3.84 15.65
N GLY A 26 -10.18 -3.77 14.89
CA GLY A 26 -11.17 -2.68 14.97
C GLY A 26 -10.86 -1.46 14.11
N TYR A 27 -10.07 -1.59 13.05
CA TYR A 27 -9.85 -0.51 12.09
C TYR A 27 -10.91 -0.49 11.00
N ASP A 28 -11.27 0.72 10.56
CA ASP A 28 -11.90 0.97 9.26
C ASP A 28 -10.80 1.09 8.20
N ILE A 29 -11.03 0.57 7.01
CA ILE A 29 -9.96 0.29 6.05
C ILE A 29 -10.27 0.90 4.68
N ALA A 30 -9.26 1.57 4.11
CA ALA A 30 -9.19 1.89 2.69
C ALA A 30 -7.98 1.17 2.07
N PHE A 31 -8.16 0.55 0.91
CA PHE A 31 -7.06 -0.14 0.26
C PHE A 31 -7.07 -0.01 -1.26
N SER A 32 -5.89 -0.14 -1.87
CA SER A 32 -5.75 -0.11 -3.32
C SER A 32 -5.58 -1.50 -3.92
N TYR A 33 -5.96 -1.61 -5.19
CA TYR A 33 -5.62 -2.74 -6.06
C TYR A 33 -5.19 -2.22 -7.44
N ARG A 34 -4.49 -3.05 -8.22
CA ARG A 34 -4.05 -2.67 -9.58
C ARG A 34 -4.93 -3.29 -10.68
N THR A 35 -5.06 -4.59 -10.71
CA THR A 35 -5.67 -5.31 -11.84
C THR A 35 -6.82 -6.24 -11.46
N ARG A 36 -6.90 -6.70 -10.23
CA ARG A 36 -7.83 -7.74 -9.80
C ARG A 36 -8.98 -7.15 -8.99
N GLU A 37 -9.96 -6.62 -9.70
CA GLU A 37 -11.11 -5.96 -9.06
C GLU A 37 -12.00 -6.94 -8.31
N ASP A 38 -12.21 -8.14 -8.86
CA ASP A 38 -13.02 -9.18 -8.20
C ASP A 38 -12.42 -9.57 -6.85
N GLU A 39 -11.09 -9.79 -6.80
CA GLU A 39 -10.38 -10.07 -5.54
C GLU A 39 -10.47 -8.90 -4.54
N ALA A 40 -10.44 -7.66 -5.04
CA ALA A 40 -10.60 -6.49 -4.19
C ALA A 40 -12.01 -6.38 -3.62
N LYS A 41 -13.03 -6.66 -4.43
CA LYS A 41 -14.43 -6.70 -4.00
C LYS A 41 -14.64 -7.76 -2.92
N GLU A 42 -14.17 -8.98 -3.14
CA GLU A 42 -14.24 -10.06 -2.14
C GLU A 42 -13.54 -9.66 -0.84
N ALA A 43 -12.33 -9.08 -0.92
CA ALA A 43 -11.62 -8.62 0.26
C ALA A 43 -12.40 -7.54 1.03
N ALA A 44 -13.02 -6.60 0.33
CA ALA A 44 -13.85 -5.57 0.95
C ALA A 44 -15.10 -6.16 1.62
N GLU A 45 -15.75 -7.13 0.99
CA GLU A 45 -16.92 -7.83 1.57
C GLU A 45 -16.53 -8.61 2.84
N GLU A 46 -15.37 -9.28 2.82
CA GLU A 46 -14.80 -9.96 3.99
C GLU A 46 -14.63 -8.98 5.18
N ILE A 47 -14.03 -7.82 4.93
CA ILE A 47 -13.81 -6.77 5.95
C ILE A 47 -15.16 -6.23 6.47
N ARG A 48 -16.14 -6.01 5.59
CA ARG A 48 -17.48 -5.53 6.00
C ARG A 48 -18.22 -6.57 6.85
N ASN A 49 -18.09 -7.86 6.52
CA ASN A 49 -18.66 -8.96 7.31
C ASN A 49 -18.04 -9.06 8.72
N MET A 50 -16.82 -8.56 8.90
CA MET A 50 -16.17 -8.43 10.22
C MET A 50 -16.64 -7.17 11.00
N GLY A 51 -17.57 -6.39 10.44
CA GLY A 51 -18.12 -5.18 11.07
C GLY A 51 -17.26 -3.93 10.91
N SER A 52 -16.27 -3.93 10.01
CA SER A 52 -15.45 -2.76 9.67
C SER A 52 -15.95 -2.09 8.39
N PHE A 53 -15.78 -0.78 8.30
CA PHE A 53 -15.92 -0.09 7.03
C PHE A 53 -14.77 -0.50 6.09
N ALA A 54 -15.10 -0.72 4.82
CA ALA A 54 -14.12 -1.01 3.78
C ALA A 54 -14.41 -0.20 2.52
N TRP A 55 -13.43 0.57 2.07
CA TRP A 55 -13.42 1.24 0.77
C TRP A 55 -12.19 0.79 -0.01
N TYR A 56 -12.33 0.66 -1.33
CA TYR A 56 -11.22 0.28 -2.19
C TYR A 56 -11.28 0.99 -3.53
N ALA A 57 -10.12 1.22 -4.13
CA ALA A 57 -10.02 1.81 -5.45
C ALA A 57 -8.86 1.24 -6.26
N LYS A 58 -9.02 1.30 -7.59
CA LYS A 58 -7.95 0.99 -8.52
C LYS A 58 -6.90 2.10 -8.48
N ALA A 59 -5.63 1.72 -8.31
CA ALA A 59 -4.50 2.62 -8.42
C ALA A 59 -3.24 1.82 -8.79
N ASP A 60 -2.55 2.23 -9.83
CA ASP A 60 -1.24 1.70 -10.18
C ASP A 60 -0.16 2.55 -9.51
N MET A 61 0.37 2.05 -8.40
CA MET A 61 1.37 2.76 -7.59
C MET A 61 2.71 2.99 -8.31
N ALA A 62 2.93 2.35 -9.46
CA ALA A 62 4.09 2.61 -10.31
C ALA A 62 3.91 3.87 -11.18
N GLN A 63 2.68 4.35 -11.34
CA GLN A 63 2.36 5.54 -12.11
C GLN A 63 2.44 6.80 -11.25
N ALA A 64 3.15 7.81 -11.75
CA ALA A 64 3.29 9.07 -11.03
C ALA A 64 1.93 9.74 -10.74
N GLY A 65 1.72 10.13 -9.49
CA GLY A 65 0.52 10.82 -9.03
C GLY A 65 -0.68 9.92 -8.72
N GLU A 66 -0.71 8.65 -9.14
CA GLU A 66 -1.84 7.77 -8.82
C GLU A 66 -1.90 7.41 -7.34
N GLY A 67 -0.75 7.16 -6.73
CA GLY A 67 -0.68 6.90 -5.29
C GLY A 67 -1.20 8.06 -4.46
N GLU A 68 -0.84 9.30 -4.84
CA GLU A 68 -1.31 10.51 -4.15
C GLU A 68 -2.82 10.73 -4.30
N LYS A 69 -3.36 10.55 -5.51
CA LYS A 69 -4.81 10.63 -5.75
C LYS A 69 -5.57 9.61 -4.92
N PHE A 70 -5.08 8.36 -4.92
CA PHE A 70 -5.65 7.28 -4.09
C PHE A 70 -5.61 7.67 -2.61
N PHE A 71 -4.47 8.13 -2.10
CA PHE A 71 -4.31 8.51 -0.71
C PHE A 71 -5.29 9.61 -0.31
N ASP A 72 -5.39 10.68 -1.10
CA ASP A 72 -6.28 11.80 -0.80
C ASP A 72 -7.76 11.37 -0.80
N GLN A 73 -8.14 10.48 -1.70
CA GLN A 73 -9.49 9.92 -1.72
C GLN A 73 -9.73 8.99 -0.53
N ALA A 74 -8.79 8.10 -0.22
CA ALA A 74 -8.88 7.18 0.91
C ALA A 74 -9.06 7.91 2.25
N VAL A 75 -8.31 9.01 2.47
CA VAL A 75 -8.46 9.84 3.67
C VAL A 75 -9.85 10.47 3.74
N ARG A 76 -10.40 10.94 2.61
CA ARG A 76 -11.76 11.50 2.57
C ARG A 76 -12.83 10.45 2.90
N GLU A 77 -12.74 9.27 2.28
CA GLU A 77 -13.70 8.18 2.47
C GLU A 77 -13.69 7.64 3.91
N LEU A 78 -12.51 7.54 4.52
CA LEU A 78 -12.36 7.14 5.91
C LEU A 78 -12.70 8.26 6.90
N GLY A 79 -12.64 9.53 6.46
CA GLY A 79 -12.74 10.70 7.33
C GLY A 79 -11.58 10.81 8.32
N GLY A 80 -10.39 10.30 7.99
CA GLY A 80 -9.18 10.37 8.83
C GLY A 80 -8.12 9.34 8.47
N LEU A 81 -7.01 9.36 9.24
CA LEU A 81 -5.88 8.44 9.07
C LEU A 81 -5.13 8.25 10.40
N ASP A 82 -5.06 7.01 10.87
CA ASP A 82 -4.24 6.60 12.02
C ASP A 82 -3.06 5.72 11.60
N LEU A 83 -3.21 4.96 10.49
CA LEU A 83 -2.21 4.01 10.02
C LEU A 83 -2.10 4.03 8.50
N LEU A 84 -0.87 4.18 8.00
CA LEU A 84 -0.52 3.89 6.61
C LEU A 84 0.31 2.61 6.57
N VAL A 85 -0.05 1.66 5.71
CA VAL A 85 0.77 0.50 5.36
C VAL A 85 1.12 0.55 3.88
N ASN A 86 2.37 0.86 3.57
CA ASN A 86 2.94 0.72 2.25
C ASN A 86 3.29 -0.76 2.04
N ASN A 87 2.48 -1.46 1.23
CA ASN A 87 2.61 -2.89 0.97
C ASN A 87 2.69 -3.21 -0.53
N ALA A 88 2.12 -2.35 -1.39
CA ALA A 88 2.20 -2.57 -2.84
C ALA A 88 3.65 -2.65 -3.30
N GLY A 89 4.04 -3.75 -3.92
CA GLY A 89 5.40 -3.97 -4.39
C GLY A 89 5.46 -5.01 -5.50
N VAL A 90 6.57 -5.05 -6.21
CA VAL A 90 6.86 -6.03 -7.26
C VAL A 90 8.34 -6.36 -7.27
N THR A 91 8.66 -7.60 -7.60
CA THR A 91 10.03 -8.01 -7.90
C THR A 91 10.12 -8.32 -9.40
N VAL A 92 11.06 -7.68 -10.09
CA VAL A 92 11.42 -7.98 -11.48
C VAL A 92 12.83 -8.56 -11.47
N PHE A 93 12.96 -9.79 -11.93
CA PHE A 93 14.26 -10.46 -11.98
C PHE A 93 15.05 -9.97 -13.20
N GLN A 94 16.17 -9.29 -12.94
CA GLN A 94 17.07 -8.78 -13.95
C GLN A 94 18.53 -8.99 -13.51
N SER A 95 19.39 -9.40 -14.46
CA SER A 95 20.82 -9.31 -14.29
C SER A 95 21.27 -7.87 -14.53
N ILE A 96 22.32 -7.42 -13.85
CA ILE A 96 22.94 -6.11 -14.12
C ILE A 96 23.45 -6.00 -15.57
N LEU A 97 23.75 -7.13 -16.20
CA LEU A 97 24.22 -7.17 -17.60
C LEU A 97 23.08 -7.00 -18.61
N ASP A 98 21.85 -7.32 -18.23
CA ASP A 98 20.66 -7.31 -19.09
C ASP A 98 19.60 -6.37 -18.51
N LEU A 99 20.01 -5.25 -17.95
CA LEU A 99 19.14 -4.32 -17.24
C LEU A 99 18.18 -3.60 -18.19
N GLU A 100 16.90 -3.81 -17.97
CA GLU A 100 15.80 -3.14 -18.66
C GLU A 100 15.39 -1.88 -17.89
N MET A 101 15.74 -0.69 -18.41
CA MET A 101 15.52 0.56 -17.71
C MET A 101 14.05 0.89 -17.47
N GLU A 102 13.15 0.51 -18.37
CA GLU A 102 11.71 0.71 -18.18
C GLU A 102 11.16 -0.07 -16.99
N GLU A 103 11.52 -1.35 -16.88
CA GLU A 103 11.11 -2.21 -15.76
C GLU A 103 11.77 -1.77 -14.44
N THR A 104 13.04 -1.36 -14.52
CA THR A 104 13.76 -0.79 -13.38
C THR A 104 13.04 0.45 -12.84
N GLN A 105 12.67 1.39 -13.72
CA GLN A 105 11.98 2.62 -13.32
C GLN A 105 10.61 2.32 -12.71
N LYS A 106 9.85 1.36 -13.27
CA LYS A 106 8.57 0.93 -12.70
C LYS A 106 8.74 0.39 -11.28
N MET A 107 9.76 -0.45 -11.06
CA MET A 107 10.05 -1.03 -9.74
C MET A 107 10.47 0.06 -8.75
N LEU A 108 11.39 0.96 -9.11
CA LEU A 108 11.79 2.08 -8.26
C LEU A 108 10.61 3.02 -7.92
N ASN A 109 9.75 3.28 -8.89
CA ASN A 109 8.55 4.09 -8.64
C ASN A 109 7.63 3.42 -7.62
N LEU A 110 7.39 2.11 -7.77
CA LEU A 110 6.47 1.36 -6.92
C LEU A 110 7.05 1.10 -5.53
N ASP A 111 8.25 0.53 -5.47
CA ASP A 111 8.79 -0.04 -4.23
C ASP A 111 9.55 1.00 -3.39
N LEU A 112 9.92 2.15 -3.98
CA LEU A 112 10.66 3.21 -3.29
C LEU A 112 9.96 4.56 -3.33
N LEU A 113 9.78 5.15 -4.51
CA LEU A 113 9.31 6.53 -4.62
C LEU A 113 7.88 6.69 -4.08
N ASN A 114 7.00 5.77 -4.41
CA ASN A 114 5.62 5.79 -3.91
C ASN A 114 5.57 5.67 -2.38
N TYR A 115 6.43 4.83 -1.78
CA TYR A 115 6.53 4.70 -0.32
C TYR A 115 6.95 6.01 0.34
N LEU A 116 7.95 6.71 -0.21
CA LEU A 116 8.40 8.00 0.29
C LEU A 116 7.31 9.06 0.17
N VAL A 117 6.65 9.13 -0.98
CA VAL A 117 5.58 10.10 -1.25
C VAL A 117 4.40 9.89 -0.30
N LEU A 118 3.87 8.67 -0.20
CA LEU A 118 2.73 8.37 0.67
C LEU A 118 3.09 8.53 2.15
N SER A 119 4.30 8.14 2.56
CA SER A 119 4.78 8.36 3.93
C SER A 119 4.86 9.85 4.26
N SER A 120 5.36 10.68 3.33
CA SER A 120 5.38 12.14 3.51
C SER A 120 3.97 12.73 3.65
N LYS A 121 3.01 12.29 2.81
CA LYS A 121 1.61 12.74 2.89
C LYS A 121 0.97 12.32 4.22
N ALA A 122 1.17 11.06 4.63
CA ALA A 122 0.64 10.55 5.90
C ALA A 122 1.22 11.30 7.11
N ALA A 123 2.53 11.52 7.13
CA ALA A 123 3.18 12.27 8.21
C ALA A 123 2.68 13.72 8.31
N ARG A 124 2.53 14.39 7.16
CA ARG A 124 1.95 15.75 7.12
C ARG A 124 0.51 15.78 7.62
N TYR A 125 -0.31 14.81 7.19
CA TYR A 125 -1.69 14.69 7.66
C TYR A 125 -1.75 14.48 9.17
N MET A 126 -1.03 13.48 9.68
CA MET A 126 -0.98 13.14 11.11
C MET A 126 -0.52 14.33 11.96
N LYS A 127 0.53 15.04 11.49
CA LYS A 127 1.01 16.25 12.18
C LYS A 127 -0.04 17.36 12.19
N ALA A 128 -0.68 17.65 11.07
CA ALA A 128 -1.67 18.72 10.95
C ALA A 128 -2.94 18.50 11.79
N HIS A 129 -3.28 17.22 12.03
CA HIS A 129 -4.48 16.82 12.80
C HIS A 129 -4.16 16.30 14.20
N GLU A 130 -2.91 16.44 14.66
CA GLU A 130 -2.43 16.00 15.99
C GLU A 130 -2.68 14.49 16.25
N VAL A 131 -2.68 13.67 15.17
CA VAL A 131 -2.87 12.23 15.27
C VAL A 131 -1.57 11.55 15.67
N LYS A 132 -1.59 10.76 16.74
CA LYS A 132 -0.51 9.84 17.11
C LYS A 132 -0.63 8.55 16.29
N GLY A 133 -0.33 8.66 14.98
CA GLY A 133 -0.45 7.58 14.02
C GLY A 133 0.83 6.79 13.83
N CYS A 134 0.78 5.84 12.89
CA CYS A 134 1.90 4.98 12.52
C CYS A 134 2.02 4.86 10.99
N ILE A 135 3.24 4.68 10.51
CA ILE A 135 3.55 4.35 9.10
C ILE A 135 4.36 3.05 9.11
N ILE A 136 3.90 2.05 8.37
CA ILE A 136 4.56 0.76 8.20
C ILE A 136 4.95 0.59 6.73
N ASN A 137 6.21 0.27 6.50
CA ASN A 137 6.72 -0.08 5.17
C ASN A 137 7.03 -1.59 5.15
N ILE A 138 6.38 -2.33 4.24
CA ILE A 138 6.68 -3.74 4.03
C ILE A 138 7.92 -3.82 3.16
N THR A 139 8.96 -4.42 3.71
CA THR A 139 10.26 -4.62 3.06
C THR A 139 10.53 -6.10 2.85
N SER A 140 11.72 -6.44 2.37
CA SER A 140 12.11 -7.82 2.13
C SER A 140 13.47 -8.12 2.79
N SER A 141 13.68 -9.39 3.16
CA SER A 141 15.01 -9.88 3.56
C SER A 141 16.05 -9.78 2.44
N ARG A 142 15.61 -9.57 1.19
CA ARG A 142 16.49 -9.30 0.05
C ARG A 142 17.22 -7.97 0.15
N ALA A 143 16.73 -7.03 0.95
CA ALA A 143 17.46 -5.81 1.29
C ALA A 143 18.77 -6.06 2.06
N GLU A 144 18.90 -7.23 2.71
CA GLU A 144 20.08 -7.61 3.49
C GLU A 144 21.00 -8.59 2.74
N ARG A 145 20.51 -9.23 1.69
CA ARG A 145 21.23 -10.27 0.95
C ARG A 145 21.02 -10.12 -0.55
N ALA A 146 22.12 -9.98 -1.29
CA ALA A 146 22.08 -10.02 -2.74
C ALA A 146 21.77 -11.44 -3.26
N TYR A 147 20.87 -11.52 -4.24
CA TYR A 147 20.53 -12.74 -4.94
C TYR A 147 20.85 -12.59 -6.44
N PRO A 148 21.32 -13.65 -7.11
CA PRO A 148 21.51 -13.60 -8.56
C PRO A 148 20.21 -13.23 -9.29
N GLY A 149 20.29 -12.31 -10.23
CA GLY A 149 19.13 -11.85 -10.99
C GLY A 149 18.20 -10.86 -10.26
N ASP A 150 18.65 -10.26 -9.17
CA ASP A 150 17.86 -9.37 -8.31
C ASP A 150 18.60 -8.05 -8.07
N CYS A 151 19.16 -7.50 -9.16
CA CYS A 151 20.11 -6.38 -9.06
C CYS A 151 19.49 -5.03 -8.66
N VAL A 152 18.18 -4.89 -8.79
CA VAL A 152 17.47 -3.63 -8.47
C VAL A 152 16.65 -3.75 -7.18
N TYR A 153 16.01 -4.88 -6.97
CA TYR A 153 15.16 -5.16 -5.81
C TYR A 153 15.98 -5.43 -4.56
#